data_b8aefc56b411e4b51a110216afe34ae9
#
_entry.id   b8aefc56b411e4b51a110216afe34ae9
#
_cell.length_a   1.000
_cell.length_b   1.000
_cell.length_c   1.000
_cell.angle_alpha   90.00
_cell.angle_beta   90.00
_cell.angle_gamma   90.00
#
_symmetry.space_group_name_H-M   'P 1'
#
loop_
_entity.id
_entity.type
_entity.pdbx_description
1 polymer ?
#
loop_
_entity_poly.entity_id
_entity_poly.type
_entity_poly.pdbx_seq_one_letter_code
_entity_poly.pdbx_strand_id
1 'polypeptide(L)'
;MRRQVTESKRKLGRVDAVALHWPLLLDAPASEDDARSVRADAWRELEAMVDEGLVGCLGLSNFDVELMDEIIALARHPPVLNEVEMSPRCYQAELLAACEARGVRVVGYSPYGTC
;
A
#
# COMPACT_ATOMS: atom_id res chain seq x y z
N MET A 1 0.79 -0.66 -14.03
CA MET A 1 1.66 -0.69 -12.83
C MET A 1 3.09 -1.14 -13.17
N ARG A 2 3.33 -2.35 -13.66
CA ARG A 2 4.66 -2.93 -13.98
C ARG A 2 5.57 -2.02 -14.82
N ARG A 3 5.05 -1.41 -15.91
CA ARG A 3 5.83 -0.50 -16.75
C ARG A 3 6.43 0.68 -15.98
N GLN A 4 5.68 1.26 -15.06
CA GLN A 4 6.13 2.37 -14.23
C GLN A 4 7.23 1.95 -13.26
N VAL A 5 7.08 0.80 -12.61
CA VAL A 5 8.09 0.24 -11.70
C VAL A 5 9.39 -0.09 -12.44
N THR A 6 9.30 -0.72 -13.62
CA THR A 6 10.46 -1.03 -14.47
C THR A 6 11.19 0.25 -14.89
N GLU A 7 10.46 1.29 -15.28
CA GLU A 7 11.04 2.59 -15.66
C GLU A 7 11.70 3.29 -14.47
N SER A 8 11.08 3.22 -13.28
CA SER A 8 11.66 3.74 -12.05
C SER A 8 12.97 3.02 -11.72
N LYS A 9 12.98 1.68 -11.78
CA LYS A 9 14.20 0.89 -11.55
C LYS A 9 15.30 1.24 -12.56
N ARG A 10 14.95 1.41 -13.84
CA ARG A 10 15.92 1.81 -14.88
C ARG A 10 16.55 3.16 -14.56
N LYS A 11 15.78 4.13 -14.06
CA LYS A 11 16.25 5.48 -13.75
C LYS A 11 17.02 5.58 -12.43
N LEU A 12 16.56 4.85 -11.40
CA LEU A 12 17.07 4.95 -10.04
C LEU A 12 18.12 3.87 -9.71
N GLY A 13 18.26 2.84 -10.57
CA GLY A 13 19.12 1.68 -10.33
C GLY A 13 18.45 0.60 -9.48
N ARG A 14 17.65 1.00 -8.48
CA ARG A 14 16.87 0.09 -7.63
C ARG A 14 15.53 0.70 -7.23
N VAL A 15 14.60 -0.16 -6.82
CA VAL A 15 13.34 0.22 -6.17
C VAL A 15 13.23 -0.64 -4.92
N ASP A 16 13.33 -0.02 -3.76
CA ASP A 16 13.32 -0.71 -2.47
C ASP A 16 11.91 -1.09 -2.04
N ALA A 17 10.95 -0.19 -2.26
CA ALA A 17 9.54 -0.41 -1.92
C ALA A 17 8.61 0.14 -3.00
N VAL A 18 7.45 -0.50 -3.16
CA VAL A 18 6.31 0.02 -3.92
C VAL A 18 5.07 -0.12 -3.06
N ALA A 19 4.25 0.93 -3.02
CA ALA A 19 2.98 0.92 -2.30
C ALA A 19 1.79 1.02 -3.27
N LEU A 20 0.69 0.33 -2.94
CA LEU A 20 -0.61 0.65 -3.51
C LEU A 20 -1.05 1.99 -2.98
N HIS A 21 -1.20 2.98 -3.86
CA HIS A 21 -1.42 4.39 -3.49
C HIS A 21 -2.80 4.62 -2.85
N TRP A 22 -3.83 3.93 -3.34
CA TRP A 22 -5.19 3.99 -2.83
C TRP A 22 -5.84 2.60 -2.87
N PRO A 23 -6.74 2.31 -1.91
CA PRO A 23 -7.49 1.04 -1.89
C PRO A 23 -8.55 0.97 -3.01
N LEU A 24 -8.89 2.11 -3.62
CA LEU A 24 -9.83 2.22 -4.73
C LEU A 24 -9.09 2.67 -5.99
N LEU A 25 -9.44 2.08 -7.14
CA LEU A 25 -9.02 2.58 -8.44
C LEU A 25 -9.83 3.82 -8.84
N LEU A 26 -9.29 4.60 -9.77
CA LEU A 26 -9.91 5.84 -10.28
C LEU A 26 -11.30 5.62 -10.89
N ASP A 27 -11.57 4.44 -11.43
CA ASP A 27 -12.90 4.03 -11.90
C ASP A 27 -13.58 3.28 -10.77
N ALA A 28 -14.59 3.90 -10.15
CA ALA A 28 -15.33 3.30 -9.04
C ALA A 28 -15.86 1.91 -9.44
N PRO A 29 -15.50 0.84 -8.70
CA PRO A 29 -16.01 -0.49 -8.98
C PRO A 29 -17.52 -0.53 -8.79
N ALA A 30 -18.19 -1.42 -9.51
CA ALA A 30 -19.65 -1.56 -9.47
C ALA A 30 -20.17 -2.08 -8.11
N SER A 31 -19.28 -2.78 -7.36
CA SER A 31 -19.60 -3.32 -6.03
C SER A 31 -18.32 -3.42 -5.17
N GLU A 32 -18.50 -3.66 -3.86
CA GLU A 32 -17.38 -3.91 -2.95
C GLU A 32 -16.65 -5.23 -3.29
N ASP A 33 -17.36 -6.24 -3.76
CA ASP A 33 -16.75 -7.50 -4.22
C ASP A 33 -15.85 -7.29 -5.44
N ASP A 34 -16.27 -6.42 -6.36
CA ASP A 34 -15.43 -6.02 -7.50
C ASP A 34 -14.20 -5.24 -7.03
N ALA A 35 -14.37 -4.31 -6.06
CA ALA A 35 -13.26 -3.56 -5.48
C ALA A 35 -12.24 -4.49 -4.81
N ARG A 36 -12.71 -5.46 -4.03
CA ARG A 36 -11.88 -6.48 -3.39
C ARG A 36 -11.10 -7.31 -4.41
N SER A 37 -11.77 -7.76 -5.47
CA SER A 37 -11.12 -8.53 -6.53
C SER A 37 -10.01 -7.73 -7.20
N VAL A 38 -10.26 -6.46 -7.50
CA VAL A 38 -9.29 -5.57 -8.13
C VAL A 38 -8.10 -5.30 -7.20
N ARG A 39 -8.33 -5.08 -5.90
CA ARG A 39 -7.24 -4.92 -4.92
C ARG A 39 -6.38 -6.18 -4.85
N ALA A 40 -7.01 -7.35 -4.80
CA ALA A 40 -6.33 -8.63 -4.76
C ALA A 40 -5.46 -8.87 -6.01
N ASP A 41 -5.97 -8.57 -7.20
CA ASP A 41 -5.23 -8.74 -8.44
C ASP A 41 -4.05 -7.75 -8.53
N ALA A 42 -4.25 -6.50 -8.11
CA ALA A 42 -3.19 -5.51 -8.02
C ALA A 42 -2.08 -5.95 -7.04
N TRP A 43 -2.46 -6.52 -5.89
CA TRP A 43 -1.50 -7.04 -4.93
C TRP A 43 -0.68 -8.20 -5.50
N ARG A 44 -1.34 -9.17 -6.17
CA ARG A 44 -0.66 -10.30 -6.83
C ARG A 44 0.32 -9.85 -7.92
N GLU A 45 -0.03 -8.80 -8.67
CA GLU A 45 0.89 -8.22 -9.66
C GLU A 45 2.14 -7.64 -8.99
N LEU A 46 1.98 -6.97 -7.85
CA LEU A 46 3.10 -6.43 -7.06
C LEU A 46 3.95 -7.57 -6.47
N GLU A 47 3.35 -8.61 -5.94
CA GLU A 47 4.06 -9.78 -5.43
C GLU A 47 4.93 -10.45 -6.50
N ALA A 48 4.41 -10.58 -7.71
CA ALA A 48 5.18 -11.10 -8.83
C ALA A 48 6.42 -10.23 -9.14
N MET A 49 6.33 -8.92 -8.94
CA MET A 49 7.49 -8.02 -9.12
C MET A 49 8.54 -8.20 -8.00
N VAL A 50 8.12 -8.57 -6.80
CA VAL A 50 9.05 -8.95 -5.71
C VAL A 50 9.75 -10.27 -6.06
N ASP A 51 9.00 -11.28 -6.47
CA ASP A 51 9.53 -12.59 -6.87
C ASP A 51 10.56 -12.47 -8.01
N GLU A 52 10.36 -11.53 -8.93
CA GLU A 52 11.29 -11.22 -10.04
C GLU A 52 12.48 -10.33 -9.62
N GLY A 53 12.53 -9.90 -8.38
CA GLY A 53 13.56 -8.98 -7.89
C GLY A 53 13.50 -7.57 -8.48
N LEU A 54 12.36 -7.17 -9.03
CA LEU A 54 12.14 -5.81 -9.52
C LEU A 54 11.96 -4.82 -8.37
N VAL A 55 11.36 -5.26 -7.25
CA VAL A 55 11.04 -4.49 -6.06
C VAL A 55 11.54 -5.24 -4.82
N GLY A 56 11.98 -4.52 -3.80
CA GLY A 56 12.46 -5.11 -2.56
C GLY A 56 11.35 -5.54 -1.60
N CYS A 57 10.34 -4.70 -1.40
CA CYS A 57 9.20 -4.97 -0.53
C CYS A 57 7.95 -4.19 -0.97
N LEU A 58 6.82 -4.52 -0.36
CA LEU A 58 5.53 -3.94 -0.70
C LEU A 58 4.94 -3.13 0.46
N GLY A 59 4.18 -2.11 0.12
CA GLY A 59 3.47 -1.26 1.06
C GLY A 59 2.06 -0.92 0.60
N LEU A 60 1.36 -0.27 1.50
CA LEU A 60 0.03 0.29 1.31
C LEU A 60 0.09 1.80 1.45
N SER A 61 -0.90 2.50 0.93
CA SER A 61 -1.12 3.91 1.20
C SER A 61 -2.61 4.20 1.29
N ASN A 62 -3.01 4.94 2.31
CA ASN A 62 -4.41 5.30 2.59
C ASN A 62 -5.33 4.10 2.88
N PHE A 63 -4.78 3.03 3.43
CA PHE A 63 -5.56 1.87 3.87
C PHE A 63 -5.96 2.03 5.33
N ASP A 64 -7.24 1.81 5.62
CA ASP A 64 -7.73 1.63 6.98
C ASP A 64 -7.43 0.20 7.49
N VAL A 65 -7.89 -0.11 8.69
CA VAL A 65 -7.60 -1.40 9.33
C VAL A 65 -8.24 -2.56 8.59
N GLU A 66 -9.49 -2.41 8.15
CA GLU A 66 -10.25 -3.48 7.48
C GLU A 66 -9.65 -3.81 6.12
N LEU A 67 -9.34 -2.81 5.32
CA LEU A 67 -8.72 -2.97 4.01
C LEU A 67 -7.28 -3.48 4.09
N MET A 68 -6.55 -3.06 5.13
CA MET A 68 -5.21 -3.60 5.41
C MET A 68 -5.28 -5.09 5.76
N ASP A 69 -6.22 -5.48 6.62
CA ASP A 69 -6.43 -6.89 7.00
C ASP A 69 -6.85 -7.75 5.81
N GLU A 70 -7.65 -7.20 4.90
CA GLU A 70 -8.00 -7.87 3.65
C GLU A 70 -6.75 -8.23 2.83
N ILE A 71 -5.83 -7.28 2.66
CA ILE A 71 -4.58 -7.54 1.95
C ILE A 71 -3.68 -8.52 2.71
N ILE A 72 -3.52 -8.35 4.02
CA ILE A 72 -2.67 -9.24 4.84
C ILE A 72 -3.16 -10.69 4.75
N ALA A 73 -4.48 -10.91 4.75
CA ALA A 73 -5.07 -12.25 4.70
C ALA A 73 -4.78 -13.01 3.40
N LEU A 74 -4.55 -12.31 2.29
CA LEU A 74 -4.29 -12.93 0.98
C LEU A 74 -2.80 -12.90 0.58
N ALA A 75 -2.01 -12.08 1.27
CA ALA A 75 -0.64 -11.78 0.87
C ALA A 75 0.34 -12.93 1.14
N ARG A 76 1.15 -13.29 0.15
CA ARG A 76 2.38 -14.09 0.30
C ARG A 76 3.56 -13.22 0.75
N HIS A 77 3.58 -11.96 0.25
CA HIS A 77 4.49 -10.90 0.68
C HIS A 77 3.67 -9.85 1.43
N PRO A 78 3.58 -9.90 2.77
CA PRO A 78 2.77 -8.97 3.52
C PRO A 78 3.28 -7.52 3.38
N PRO A 79 2.41 -6.52 3.49
CA PRO A 79 2.83 -5.13 3.47
C PRO A 79 3.75 -4.82 4.65
N VAL A 80 4.82 -4.08 4.39
CA VAL A 80 5.77 -3.66 5.44
C VAL A 80 5.52 -2.23 5.92
N LEU A 81 4.75 -1.46 5.17
CA LEU A 81 4.39 -0.08 5.53
C LEU A 81 2.97 0.28 5.05
N ASN A 82 2.40 1.28 5.72
CA ASN A 82 1.20 1.98 5.29
C ASN A 82 1.47 3.49 5.36
N GLU A 83 1.43 4.16 4.21
CA GLU A 83 1.64 5.60 4.11
C GLU A 83 0.30 6.31 4.23
N VAL A 84 0.13 7.14 5.28
CA VAL A 84 -1.16 7.78 5.61
C VAL A 84 -0.95 9.24 6.00
N GLU A 85 -2.01 10.05 5.91
CA GLU A 85 -1.97 11.39 6.46
C GLU A 85 -1.73 11.34 7.98
N MET A 86 -0.69 12.03 8.43
CA MET A 86 -0.36 12.10 9.84
C MET A 86 0.14 13.49 10.19
N SER A 87 -0.63 14.22 10.97
CA SER A 87 -0.31 15.58 11.42
C SER A 87 -0.86 15.81 12.83
N PRO A 88 -0.51 16.90 13.52
CA PRO A 88 -1.11 17.24 14.82
C PRO A 88 -2.63 17.41 14.77
N ARG A 89 -3.21 17.67 13.59
CA ARG A 89 -4.65 17.80 13.37
C ARG A 89 -5.31 16.52 12.84
N CYS A 90 -4.51 15.58 12.33
CA CYS A 90 -4.95 14.29 11.80
C CYS A 90 -4.11 13.20 12.45
N TYR A 91 -4.38 12.93 13.73
CA TYR A 91 -3.69 11.88 14.47
C TYR A 91 -4.57 10.63 14.54
N GLN A 92 -4.15 9.58 13.88
CA GLN A 92 -4.90 8.33 13.73
C GLN A 92 -4.37 7.26 14.71
N ALA A 93 -4.62 7.46 16.01
CA ALA A 93 -4.08 6.60 17.08
C ALA A 93 -4.47 5.12 16.92
N GLU A 94 -5.72 4.84 16.55
CA GLU A 94 -6.21 3.47 16.37
C GLU A 94 -5.54 2.78 15.19
N LEU A 95 -5.40 3.48 14.05
CA LEU A 95 -4.70 2.95 12.88
C LEU A 95 -3.21 2.71 13.19
N LEU A 96 -2.58 3.63 13.90
CA LEU A 96 -1.17 3.48 14.31
C LEU A 96 -0.97 2.22 15.15
N ALA A 97 -1.80 2.02 16.19
CA ALA A 97 -1.76 0.84 17.03
C ALA A 97 -2.06 -0.45 16.26
N ALA A 98 -3.01 -0.40 15.33
CA ALA A 98 -3.37 -1.53 14.49
C ALA A 98 -2.25 -1.91 13.52
N CYS A 99 -1.56 -0.94 12.94
CA CYS A 99 -0.39 -1.18 12.08
C CYS A 99 0.76 -1.81 12.89
N GLU A 100 1.06 -1.26 14.08
CA GLU A 100 2.11 -1.79 14.95
C GLU A 100 1.84 -3.25 15.35
N ALA A 101 0.60 -3.57 15.73
CA ALA A 101 0.19 -4.94 16.08
C ALA A 101 0.37 -5.95 14.93
N ARG A 102 0.38 -5.49 13.68
CA ARG A 102 0.55 -6.29 12.46
C ARG A 102 1.96 -6.26 11.89
N GLY A 103 2.89 -5.55 12.53
CA GLY A 103 4.24 -5.36 12.02
C GLY A 103 4.33 -4.45 10.79
N VAL A 104 3.28 -3.67 10.52
CA VAL A 104 3.22 -2.68 9.43
C VAL A 104 3.70 -1.34 9.95
N ARG A 105 4.72 -0.77 9.32
CA ARG A 105 5.25 0.53 9.70
C ARG A 105 4.40 1.67 9.12
N VAL A 106 4.03 2.64 9.94
CA VAL A 106 3.35 3.85 9.46
C VAL A 106 4.38 4.85 8.93
N VAL A 107 4.08 5.41 7.74
CA VAL A 107 4.80 6.53 7.13
C VAL A 107 3.81 7.69 7.01
N GLY A 108 4.10 8.80 7.70
CA GLY A 108 3.22 9.98 7.69
C GLY A 108 3.51 10.90 6.51
N TYR A 109 2.46 11.26 5.76
CA TYR A 109 2.55 12.35 4.79
C TYR A 109 1.77 13.59 5.28
N SER A 110 1.95 14.73 4.62
CA SER A 110 1.35 16.03 5.01
C SER A 110 1.54 16.37 6.50
N PRO A 111 2.78 16.38 7.03
CA PRO A 111 3.02 16.53 8.48
C PRO A 111 2.57 17.88 9.04
N TYR A 112 2.38 18.89 8.20
CA TYR A 112 1.83 20.19 8.57
C TYR A 112 0.32 20.30 8.37
N GLY A 113 -0.32 19.24 7.92
CA GLY A 113 -1.73 19.17 7.55
C GLY A 113 -1.98 19.70 6.14
N THR A 114 -3.08 19.24 5.54
CA THR A 114 -3.63 19.84 4.31
C THR A 114 -4.48 21.04 4.73
N CYS A 115 -4.20 22.20 4.14
CA CYS A 115 -4.98 23.42 4.36
C CYS A 115 -6.36 23.34 3.72
#